data_837eab0c3a3f8cf164574998c8016f6e
#
_entry.id   837eab0c3a3f8cf164574998c8016f6e
#
_cell.length_a   1.000
_cell.length_b   1.000
_cell.length_c   1.000
_cell.angle_alpha   90.00
_cell.angle_beta   90.00
_cell.angle_gamma   90.00
#
_symmetry.space_group_name_H-M   'P 1'
#
loop_
_entity.id
_entity.type
_entity.pdbx_description
1 polymer ?
#
loop_
_entity_poly.entity_id
_entity_poly.type
_entity_poly.pdbx_seq_one_letter_code
_entity_poly.pdbx_strand_id
1 'polypeptide(L)'
;MNLYDRFIGRWEAEARAFLPDGSSRRHYWQIRFERALEGRAIQDVWITPPRDGPNVGKSERWGTFDNQYGMTLRVYDAKLAAWRVTWIDPCAGYRAELVGRPRGDEIFQEGEGSDGAALRWIFSDLRADSFRWRAEVSRDESAHWHKAIELLAHRTKEA
;
A
#
# COMPACT_ATOMS: atom_id res chain seq x y z
N MET A 1 -2.69 18.57 -11.25
CA MET A 1 -2.19 17.93 -10.01
C MET A 1 -2.23 16.43 -10.20
N ASN A 2 -1.13 15.76 -9.89
CA ASN A 2 -1.01 14.32 -9.97
C ASN A 2 -1.91 13.65 -8.91
N LEU A 3 -2.59 12.56 -9.26
CA LEU A 3 -3.51 11.83 -8.37
C LEU A 3 -2.87 11.49 -7.01
N TYR A 4 -1.58 11.17 -7.01
CA TYR A 4 -0.84 10.74 -5.83
C TYR A 4 -0.03 11.86 -5.15
N ASP A 5 -0.03 13.08 -5.65
CA ASP A 5 0.71 14.20 -5.04
C ASP A 5 0.32 14.46 -3.58
N ARG A 6 -0.92 14.18 -3.24
CA ARG A 6 -1.47 14.35 -1.89
C ARG A 6 -0.75 13.50 -0.84
N PHE A 7 -0.10 12.42 -1.25
CA PHE A 7 0.59 11.52 -0.33
C PHE A 7 2.05 11.91 -0.07
N ILE A 8 2.63 12.82 -0.84
CA ILE A 8 4.05 13.20 -0.68
C ILE A 8 4.35 13.55 0.78
N GLY A 9 5.39 12.93 1.32
CA GLY A 9 5.82 13.08 2.71
C GLY A 9 5.90 11.76 3.46
N ARG A 10 6.01 11.85 4.79
CA ARG A 10 6.16 10.71 5.68
C ARG A 10 4.87 10.43 6.43
N TRP A 11 4.62 9.14 6.64
CA TRP A 11 3.42 8.64 7.29
C TRP A 11 3.76 7.50 8.23
N GLU A 12 2.99 7.41 9.30
CA GLU A 12 2.95 6.25 10.18
C GLU A 12 1.55 5.65 10.11
N ALA A 13 1.48 4.32 10.08
CA ALA A 13 0.21 3.63 9.99
C ALA A 13 0.07 2.53 11.02
N GLU A 14 -1.14 2.39 11.55
CA GLU A 14 -1.58 1.24 12.31
C GLU A 14 -2.41 0.36 11.39
N ALA A 15 -2.07 -0.93 11.34
CA ALA A 15 -2.67 -1.88 10.43
C ALA A 15 -3.17 -3.13 11.14
N ARG A 16 -4.15 -3.79 10.49
CA ARG A 16 -4.55 -5.15 10.80
C ARG A 16 -4.36 -6.03 9.58
N ALA A 17 -3.68 -7.14 9.78
CA ALA A 17 -3.63 -8.25 8.84
C ALA A 17 -4.68 -9.29 9.22
N PHE A 18 -5.49 -9.73 8.26
CA PHE A 18 -6.55 -10.70 8.45
C PHE A 18 -6.09 -12.06 7.95
N LEU A 19 -6.06 -13.04 8.84
CA LEU A 19 -5.59 -14.39 8.56
C LEU A 19 -6.74 -15.27 8.05
N PRO A 20 -6.42 -16.38 7.34
CA PRO A 20 -7.44 -17.29 6.81
C PRO A 20 -8.36 -17.91 7.86
N ASP A 21 -7.90 -18.05 9.10
CA ASP A 21 -8.68 -18.59 10.22
C ASP A 21 -9.67 -17.59 10.84
N GLY A 22 -9.75 -16.35 10.28
CA GLY A 22 -10.60 -15.27 10.77
C GLY A 22 -9.98 -14.43 11.88
N SER A 23 -8.80 -14.77 12.38
CA SER A 23 -8.05 -13.95 13.33
C SER A 23 -7.38 -12.77 12.65
N SER A 24 -6.97 -11.80 13.44
CA SER A 24 -6.21 -10.64 12.94
C SER A 24 -4.99 -10.37 13.79
N ARG A 25 -4.01 -9.68 13.22
CA ARG A 25 -2.81 -9.23 13.91
C ARG A 25 -2.64 -7.74 13.69
N ARG A 26 -2.23 -7.05 14.74
CA ARG A 26 -1.90 -5.62 14.67
C ARG A 26 -0.45 -5.48 14.30
N HIS A 27 -0.17 -4.60 13.33
CA HIS A 27 1.19 -4.21 12.99
C HIS A 27 1.24 -2.74 12.57
N TYR A 28 2.44 -2.20 12.55
CA TYR A 28 2.69 -0.78 12.28
C TYR A 28 3.59 -0.66 11.08
N TRP A 29 3.38 0.41 10.30
CA TRP A 29 4.13 0.69 9.09
C TRP A 29 4.74 2.08 9.14
N GLN A 30 5.92 2.22 8.53
CA GLN A 30 6.47 3.48 8.09
C GLN A 30 6.31 3.57 6.58
N ILE A 31 5.79 4.71 6.12
CA ILE A 31 5.52 4.93 4.70
C ILE A 31 6.09 6.29 4.31
N ARG A 32 6.75 6.34 3.15
CA ARG A 32 7.27 7.58 2.60
C ARG A 32 6.97 7.66 1.11
N PHE A 33 6.36 8.76 0.70
CA PHE A 33 6.08 9.07 -0.71
C PHE A 33 6.96 10.21 -1.18
N GLU A 34 7.53 10.09 -2.36
CA GLU A 34 8.40 11.08 -2.98
C GLU A 34 8.15 11.17 -4.48
N ARG A 35 8.46 12.34 -5.06
CA ARG A 35 8.54 12.46 -6.51
C ARG A 35 9.83 11.83 -7.02
N ALA A 36 9.73 11.10 -8.13
CA ALA A 36 10.87 10.51 -8.83
C ALA A 36 10.87 10.97 -10.29
N LEU A 37 11.98 10.76 -10.98
CA LEU A 37 12.13 11.05 -12.41
C LEU A 37 11.71 12.49 -12.77
N GLU A 38 12.20 13.45 -11.99
CA GLU A 38 11.87 14.87 -12.16
C GLU A 38 10.35 15.16 -12.12
N GLY A 39 9.64 14.46 -11.24
CA GLY A 39 8.19 14.62 -11.08
C GLY A 39 7.32 13.82 -12.06
N ARG A 40 7.92 12.99 -12.92
CA ARG A 40 7.18 12.14 -13.86
C ARG A 40 6.67 10.85 -13.23
N ALA A 41 7.12 10.55 -12.03
CA ALA A 41 6.69 9.38 -11.26
C ALA A 41 6.52 9.71 -9.79
N ILE A 42 5.73 8.91 -9.11
CA ILE A 42 5.63 8.89 -7.65
C ILE A 42 6.18 7.57 -7.16
N GLN A 43 7.14 7.66 -6.25
CA GLN A 43 7.75 6.51 -5.58
C GLN A 43 7.29 6.51 -4.13
N ASP A 44 7.00 5.33 -3.59
CA ASP A 44 6.86 5.16 -2.16
C ASP A 44 7.67 3.99 -1.63
N VAL A 45 7.98 4.04 -0.34
CA VAL A 45 8.62 2.96 0.40
C VAL A 45 7.73 2.63 1.59
N TRP A 46 7.44 1.34 1.77
CA TRP A 46 6.63 0.80 2.85
C TRP A 46 7.45 -0.19 3.66
N ILE A 47 7.53 0.02 4.97
CA ILE A 47 8.32 -0.81 5.87
C ILE A 47 7.46 -1.25 7.05
N THR A 48 7.42 -2.55 7.31
CA THR A 48 6.91 -3.12 8.56
C THR A 48 7.82 -4.26 9.04
N PRO A 49 8.15 -4.37 10.33
CA PRO A 49 7.86 -3.41 11.39
C PRO A 49 8.64 -2.11 11.24
N PRO A 50 8.21 -1.03 11.91
CA PRO A 50 8.93 0.24 11.87
C PRO A 50 10.38 0.12 12.35
N ARG A 51 11.28 0.85 11.71
CA ARG A 51 12.72 0.88 12.05
C ARG A 51 13.02 1.95 13.08
N ASP A 52 12.22 2.99 13.16
CA ASP A 52 12.35 4.08 14.12
C ASP A 52 10.95 4.56 14.58
N GLY A 53 10.92 5.56 15.46
CA GLY A 53 9.70 6.17 15.95
C GLY A 53 9.01 5.41 17.09
N PRO A 54 7.79 5.86 17.47
CA PRO A 54 7.14 5.40 18.69
C PRO A 54 6.58 3.96 18.62
N ASN A 55 6.47 3.39 17.44
CA ASN A 55 5.86 2.07 17.22
C ASN A 55 6.87 0.93 17.00
N VAL A 56 8.15 1.20 17.18
CA VAL A 56 9.19 0.16 17.12
C VAL A 56 8.91 -0.93 18.16
N GLY A 57 8.93 -2.18 17.73
CA GLY A 57 8.71 -3.34 18.59
C GLY A 57 7.26 -3.61 18.98
N LYS A 58 6.29 -2.84 18.48
CA LYS A 58 4.88 -2.99 18.83
C LYS A 58 4.07 -3.85 17.87
N SER A 59 4.64 -4.24 16.72
CA SER A 59 3.95 -5.11 15.77
C SER A 59 3.83 -6.54 16.28
N GLU A 60 2.67 -7.14 16.13
CA GLU A 60 2.45 -8.56 16.38
C GLU A 60 3.01 -9.38 15.22
N ARG A 61 3.53 -10.57 15.51
CA ARG A 61 3.98 -11.50 14.48
C ARG A 61 2.78 -12.11 13.75
N TRP A 62 2.87 -12.27 12.44
CA TRP A 62 1.79 -12.80 11.62
C TRP A 62 2.26 -13.73 10.49
N GLY A 63 3.33 -14.47 10.75
CA GLY A 63 3.86 -15.52 9.88
C GLY A 63 5.07 -15.10 9.06
N THR A 64 5.20 -15.61 7.85
CA THR A 64 6.36 -15.36 6.98
C THR A 64 6.45 -13.91 6.49
N PHE A 65 5.40 -13.12 6.70
CA PHE A 65 5.31 -11.72 6.29
C PHE A 65 5.60 -10.73 7.44
N ASP A 66 6.24 -11.19 8.51
CA ASP A 66 6.62 -10.33 9.64
C ASP A 66 7.50 -9.13 9.25
N ASN A 67 8.15 -9.22 8.11
CA ASN A 67 8.97 -8.16 7.55
C ASN A 67 8.58 -7.92 6.10
N GLN A 68 8.05 -6.74 5.84
CA GLN A 68 7.90 -6.24 4.48
C GLN A 68 8.73 -4.97 4.34
N TYR A 69 9.48 -4.89 3.27
CA TYR A 69 10.27 -3.72 2.93
C TYR A 69 10.32 -3.61 1.42
N GLY A 70 9.40 -2.87 0.88
CA GLY A 70 9.24 -2.75 -0.55
C GLY A 70 8.98 -1.32 -0.98
N MET A 71 8.93 -1.16 -2.30
CA MET A 71 8.64 0.11 -2.92
C MET A 71 7.60 -0.03 -4.01
N THR A 72 6.85 1.05 -4.22
CA THR A 72 5.97 1.19 -5.37
C THR A 72 6.49 2.31 -6.27
N LEU A 73 6.46 2.09 -7.56
CA LEU A 73 6.63 3.13 -8.57
C LEU A 73 5.31 3.33 -9.31
N ARG A 74 4.85 4.58 -9.40
CA ARG A 74 3.63 4.97 -10.11
C ARG A 74 3.96 5.93 -11.23
N VAL A 75 3.57 5.54 -12.45
CA VAL A 75 3.78 6.33 -13.66
C VAL A 75 2.46 6.49 -14.40
N TYR A 76 2.13 7.71 -14.78
CA TYR A 76 0.94 7.95 -15.59
C TYR A 76 1.13 7.48 -17.02
N ASP A 77 0.20 6.68 -17.50
CA ASP A 77 0.16 6.19 -18.88
C ASP A 77 -0.96 6.91 -19.63
N ALA A 78 -0.60 7.84 -20.51
CA ALA A 78 -1.56 8.67 -21.24
C ALA A 78 -2.44 7.86 -22.20
N LYS A 79 -1.92 6.75 -22.75
CA LYS A 79 -2.71 5.88 -23.64
C LYS A 79 -3.78 5.12 -22.89
N LEU A 80 -3.48 4.75 -21.66
CA LEU A 80 -4.40 4.05 -20.77
C LEU A 80 -5.30 5.02 -20.00
N ALA A 81 -4.94 6.30 -19.95
CA ALA A 81 -5.54 7.32 -19.10
C ALA A 81 -5.62 6.87 -17.63
N ALA A 82 -4.55 6.26 -17.15
CA ALA A 82 -4.46 5.68 -15.82
C ALA A 82 -3.00 5.59 -15.35
N TRP A 83 -2.81 5.22 -14.11
CA TRP A 83 -1.51 5.06 -13.50
C TRP A 83 -1.07 3.60 -13.55
N ARG A 84 0.13 3.32 -14.06
CA ARG A 84 0.79 2.02 -13.88
C ARG A 84 1.44 2.02 -12.51
N VAL A 85 1.15 0.98 -11.74
CA VAL A 85 1.61 0.80 -10.36
C VAL A 85 2.38 -0.49 -10.27
N THR A 86 3.66 -0.40 -9.93
CA THR A 86 4.53 -1.56 -9.76
C THR A 86 5.03 -1.61 -8.34
N TRP A 87 4.76 -2.70 -7.62
CA TRP A 87 5.26 -2.99 -6.29
C TRP A 87 6.34 -4.05 -6.34
N ILE A 88 7.43 -3.82 -5.61
CA ILE A 88 8.53 -4.77 -5.46
C ILE A 88 8.87 -4.89 -3.98
N ASP A 89 8.85 -6.12 -3.46
CA ASP A 89 9.28 -6.46 -2.11
C ASP A 89 10.33 -7.56 -2.15
N PRO A 90 11.63 -7.20 -2.05
CA PRO A 90 12.71 -8.18 -2.07
C PRO A 90 12.73 -9.10 -0.85
N CYS A 91 12.22 -8.63 0.30
CA CYS A 91 12.18 -9.46 1.51
C CYS A 91 11.22 -10.63 1.38
N ALA A 92 10.08 -10.40 0.75
CA ALA A 92 9.08 -11.44 0.48
C ALA A 92 9.28 -12.16 -0.86
N GLY A 93 10.19 -11.67 -1.71
CA GLY A 93 10.32 -12.16 -3.09
C GLY A 93 9.04 -11.94 -3.91
N TYR A 94 8.34 -10.83 -3.67
CA TYR A 94 7.01 -10.58 -4.19
C TYR A 94 6.98 -9.34 -5.08
N ARG A 95 6.17 -9.41 -6.13
CA ARG A 95 5.92 -8.29 -7.04
C ARG A 95 4.43 -8.20 -7.33
N ALA A 96 3.96 -7.00 -7.65
CA ALA A 96 2.60 -6.77 -8.10
C ALA A 96 2.57 -5.71 -9.21
N GLU A 97 1.69 -5.89 -10.16
CA GLU A 97 1.41 -4.95 -11.25
C GLU A 97 -0.07 -4.59 -11.21
N LEU A 98 -0.35 -3.30 -11.04
CA LEU A 98 -1.71 -2.80 -10.94
C LEU A 98 -1.91 -1.57 -11.82
N VAL A 99 -3.18 -1.24 -12.05
CA VAL A 99 -3.60 -0.02 -12.71
C VAL A 99 -4.41 0.81 -11.74
N GLY A 100 -3.99 2.04 -11.52
CA GLY A 100 -4.62 2.98 -10.58
C GLY A 100 -5.48 4.02 -11.28
N ARG A 101 -6.70 4.21 -10.77
CA ARG A 101 -7.67 5.20 -11.23
C ARG A 101 -8.42 5.82 -10.07
N PRO A 102 -8.83 7.09 -10.19
CA PRO A 102 -9.81 7.63 -9.25
C PRO A 102 -11.18 6.96 -9.48
N ARG A 103 -11.88 6.72 -8.39
CA ARG A 103 -13.25 6.19 -8.40
C ARG A 103 -14.05 6.89 -7.29
N GLY A 104 -14.79 7.95 -7.64
CA GLY A 104 -15.39 8.82 -6.64
C GLY A 104 -14.33 9.47 -5.76
N ASP A 105 -14.47 9.36 -4.46
CA ASP A 105 -13.53 9.90 -3.47
C ASP A 105 -12.38 8.94 -3.14
N GLU A 106 -12.31 7.79 -3.83
CA GLU A 106 -11.31 6.76 -3.58
C GLU A 106 -10.35 6.62 -4.76
N ILE A 107 -9.22 5.98 -4.52
CA ILE A 107 -8.28 5.59 -5.56
C ILE A 107 -8.21 4.07 -5.56
N PHE A 108 -8.65 3.47 -6.68
CA PHE A 108 -8.60 2.03 -6.90
C PHE A 108 -7.35 1.66 -7.69
N GLN A 109 -6.62 0.69 -7.20
CA GLN A 109 -5.49 0.08 -7.88
C GLN A 109 -5.79 -1.41 -8.01
N GLU A 110 -5.98 -1.88 -9.23
CA GLU A 110 -6.40 -3.26 -9.52
C GLU A 110 -5.39 -3.95 -10.42
N GLY A 111 -5.09 -5.19 -10.15
CA GLY A 111 -4.14 -5.97 -10.94
C GLY A 111 -3.84 -7.33 -10.37
N GLU A 112 -2.61 -7.77 -10.51
CA GLU A 112 -2.17 -9.11 -10.14
C GLU A 112 -0.85 -9.09 -9.35
N GLY A 113 -0.74 -10.02 -8.40
CA GLY A 113 0.51 -10.34 -7.75
C GLY A 113 1.31 -11.40 -8.52
N SER A 114 2.60 -11.51 -8.21
CA SER A 114 3.49 -12.53 -8.80
C SER A 114 3.11 -13.97 -8.46
N ASP A 115 2.26 -14.16 -7.46
CA ASP A 115 1.65 -15.44 -7.09
C ASP A 115 0.36 -15.76 -7.89
N GLY A 116 -0.03 -14.89 -8.82
CA GLY A 116 -1.22 -15.06 -9.66
C GLY A 116 -2.53 -14.60 -9.02
N ALA A 117 -2.52 -14.14 -7.78
CA ALA A 117 -3.72 -13.64 -7.14
C ALA A 117 -4.16 -12.28 -7.75
N ALA A 118 -5.47 -12.09 -7.90
CA ALA A 118 -6.02 -10.80 -8.22
C ALA A 118 -5.97 -9.87 -7.00
N LEU A 119 -5.64 -8.61 -7.22
CA LEU A 119 -5.42 -7.63 -6.16
C LEU A 119 -6.29 -6.39 -6.38
N ARG A 120 -6.77 -5.83 -5.26
CA ARG A 120 -7.30 -4.48 -5.16
C ARG A 120 -6.62 -3.78 -4.00
N TRP A 121 -5.96 -2.68 -4.29
CA TRP A 121 -5.35 -1.80 -3.28
C TRP A 121 -6.06 -0.46 -3.35
N ILE A 122 -6.77 -0.10 -2.30
CA ILE A 122 -7.70 1.01 -2.32
C ILE A 122 -7.33 2.04 -1.26
N PHE A 123 -7.11 3.27 -1.70
CA PHE A 123 -6.98 4.43 -0.81
C PHE A 123 -8.35 5.07 -0.64
N SER A 124 -8.75 5.30 0.59
CA SER A 124 -10.03 5.91 0.96
C SER A 124 -9.87 6.90 2.12
N ASP A 125 -10.95 7.63 2.45
CA ASP A 125 -10.93 8.65 3.50
C ASP A 125 -9.75 9.60 3.39
N LEU A 126 -9.55 10.15 2.19
CA LEU A 126 -8.38 10.94 1.83
C LEU A 126 -8.47 12.34 2.43
N ARG A 127 -7.61 12.64 3.41
CA ARG A 127 -7.47 13.93 4.08
C ARG A 127 -6.05 14.46 3.94
N ALA A 128 -5.83 15.70 4.32
CA ALA A 128 -4.50 16.31 4.25
C ALA A 128 -3.46 15.60 5.14
N ASP A 129 -3.90 15.07 6.28
CA ASP A 129 -3.06 14.50 7.33
C ASP A 129 -3.34 13.03 7.63
N SER A 130 -4.30 12.40 6.93
CA SER A 130 -4.64 10.99 7.13
C SER A 130 -5.25 10.37 5.89
N PHE A 131 -5.12 9.05 5.77
CA PHE A 131 -5.83 8.24 4.79
C PHE A 131 -6.02 6.82 5.30
N ARG A 132 -7.00 6.12 4.73
CA ARG A 132 -7.15 4.68 4.89
C ARG A 132 -6.66 3.96 3.63
N TRP A 133 -6.14 2.77 3.82
CA TRP A 133 -5.76 1.89 2.73
C TRP A 133 -6.15 0.46 3.08
N ARG A 134 -6.61 -0.29 2.10
CA ARG A 134 -6.90 -1.72 2.26
C ARG A 134 -6.41 -2.49 1.06
N ALA A 135 -5.96 -3.71 1.31
CA ALA A 135 -5.62 -4.71 0.31
C ALA A 135 -6.68 -5.81 0.32
N GLU A 136 -7.27 -6.06 -0.82
CA GLU A 136 -8.18 -7.17 -1.06
C GLU A 136 -7.54 -8.12 -2.06
N VAL A 137 -7.70 -9.42 -1.83
CA VAL A 137 -7.08 -10.49 -2.62
C VAL A 137 -8.16 -11.47 -3.05
N SER A 138 -8.12 -11.91 -4.31
CA SER A 138 -8.94 -12.99 -4.82
C SER A 138 -8.07 -14.06 -5.46
N ARG A 139 -8.32 -15.33 -5.12
CA ARG A 139 -7.59 -16.49 -5.66
C ARG A 139 -8.48 -17.37 -6.53
N ASP A 140 -9.71 -16.94 -6.82
CA ASP A 140 -10.72 -17.65 -7.58
C ASP A 140 -11.28 -16.79 -8.74
N GLU A 141 -10.39 -16.18 -9.49
CA GLU A 141 -10.73 -15.37 -10.67
C GLU A 141 -11.70 -14.23 -10.36
N SER A 142 -11.51 -13.57 -9.22
CA SER A 142 -12.34 -12.44 -8.75
C SER A 142 -13.78 -12.82 -8.35
N ALA A 143 -14.06 -14.10 -8.12
CA ALA A 143 -15.38 -14.55 -7.65
C ALA A 143 -15.61 -14.18 -6.18
N HIS A 144 -14.56 -14.29 -5.34
CA HIS A 144 -14.61 -13.93 -3.93
C HIS A 144 -13.39 -13.08 -3.56
N TRP A 145 -13.61 -12.04 -2.76
CA TRP A 145 -12.57 -11.13 -2.30
C TRP A 145 -12.39 -11.24 -0.78
N HIS A 146 -11.14 -11.37 -0.37
CA HIS A 146 -10.72 -11.40 1.02
C HIS A 146 -9.94 -10.13 1.34
N LYS A 147 -10.34 -9.42 2.39
CA LYS A 147 -9.57 -8.29 2.91
C LYS A 147 -8.36 -8.83 3.66
N ALA A 148 -7.16 -8.63 3.11
CA ALA A 148 -5.93 -9.14 3.67
C ALA A 148 -5.32 -8.18 4.69
N ILE A 149 -5.38 -6.87 4.41
CA ILE A 149 -4.82 -5.81 5.25
C ILE A 149 -5.75 -4.60 5.17
N GLU A 150 -5.88 -3.90 6.30
CA GLU A 150 -6.38 -2.53 6.33
C GLU A 150 -5.51 -1.68 7.25
N LEU A 151 -5.34 -0.41 6.92
CA LEU A 151 -4.57 0.49 7.75
C LEU A 151 -5.15 1.90 7.76
N LEU A 152 -4.83 2.62 8.83
CA LEU A 152 -5.04 4.04 8.98
C LEU A 152 -3.68 4.71 9.11
N ALA A 153 -3.37 5.59 8.18
CA ALA A 153 -2.11 6.33 8.14
C ALA A 153 -2.30 7.77 8.59
N HIS A 154 -1.35 8.26 9.35
CA HIS A 154 -1.26 9.65 9.76
C HIS A 154 0.06 10.26 9.29
N ARG A 155 -0.03 11.48 8.78
CA ARG A 155 1.16 12.22 8.36
C ARG A 155 2.02 12.53 9.58
N THR A 156 3.31 12.21 9.50
CA THR A 156 4.26 12.60 10.55
C THR A 156 4.69 14.05 10.34
N LYS A 157 4.91 14.76 11.44
CA LYS A 157 5.57 16.05 11.37
C LYS A 157 7.04 15.79 11.07
N GLU A 158 7.56 16.46 10.05
CA GLU A 158 9.01 16.47 9.85
C GLU A 158 9.66 17.11 11.07
N ALA A 159 10.68 16.44 11.58
CA ALA A 159 11.48 16.96 12.65
C ALA A 159 12.46 18.01 12.11
#